data_8504da3c4a412d5387d5ee2c10705a5f
#
_entry.id   8504da3c4a412d5387d5ee2c10705a5f
#
_cell.length_a   1.000
_cell.length_b   1.000
_cell.length_c   1.000
_cell.angle_alpha   90.00
_cell.angle_beta   90.00
_cell.angle_gamma   90.00
#
_symmetry.space_group_name_H-M   'P 1'
#
loop_
_entity.id
_entity.type
_entity.pdbx_description
1 polymer ?
#
loop_
_entity_poly.entity_id
_entity_poly.type
_entity_poly.pdbx_seq_one_letter_code
_entity_poly.pdbx_strand_id
1 'polypeptide(L)'
;MYIDAKELQYKCSPGCLLCGILLLILIDKGMRALLEVIVCFIAGMGAGLGTGFAGMSAAAVISPMLITFLGMPAYQAVGIALASDVLASAASAYTYGKNKNLDIRNGLIMMAAVLIMTMAGSWLASLMPDSTMGSFSVIMTFLLGVKFIASPVMTTKELMNGVSRKVRMLQSVVCGIVIGFICGFVGAGGGMMMLLILTSVLGYELKTAVGTSVFIMTFTAFTGAVSHFAIGGLPDISCLALCIIFTLIWAEIAARFANKAAPITLNRVTGVVLVVLGLVMIGVNLF
;
A
#
# COMPACT_ATOMS: atom_id res chain seq x y z
N MET A 1 9.22 -24.58 -23.64
CA MET A 1 10.39 -25.29 -24.23
C MET A 1 11.63 -24.54 -23.81
N TYR A 2 12.24 -24.95 -22.71
CA TYR A 2 13.48 -24.35 -22.17
C TYR A 2 14.65 -24.87 -23.02
N ILE A 3 15.24 -23.99 -23.79
CA ILE A 3 16.51 -24.28 -24.47
C ILE A 3 17.63 -23.91 -23.47
N ASP A 4 18.41 -24.90 -23.03
CA ASP A 4 19.51 -24.70 -22.08
C ASP A 4 20.63 -23.87 -22.74
N ALA A 5 21.03 -22.77 -22.09
CA ALA A 5 22.08 -21.87 -22.58
C ALA A 5 23.41 -22.60 -22.87
N LYS A 6 23.66 -23.75 -22.20
CA LYS A 6 24.83 -24.61 -22.44
C LYS A 6 24.77 -25.36 -23.76
N GLU A 7 23.60 -25.72 -24.27
CA GLU A 7 23.43 -26.40 -25.58
C GLU A 7 23.67 -25.45 -26.76
N LEU A 8 23.35 -24.16 -26.59
CA LEU A 8 23.58 -23.14 -27.60
C LEU A 8 25.07 -22.79 -27.77
N GLN A 9 25.84 -22.84 -26.69
CA GLN A 9 27.28 -22.55 -26.70
C GLN A 9 28.12 -23.60 -27.47
N TYR A 10 27.61 -24.84 -27.58
CA TYR A 10 28.29 -25.93 -28.28
C TYR A 10 28.00 -25.96 -29.80
N LYS A 11 26.98 -25.27 -30.28
CA LYS A 11 26.56 -25.31 -31.70
C LYS A 11 26.93 -24.08 -32.53
N CYS A 12 27.52 -23.04 -31.92
CA CYS A 12 27.87 -21.83 -32.64
C CYS A 12 29.38 -21.73 -32.89
N SER A 13 29.77 -21.55 -34.15
CA SER A 13 31.13 -21.23 -34.53
C SER A 13 31.58 -19.87 -33.96
N PRO A 14 32.81 -19.71 -33.43
CA PRO A 14 33.31 -18.44 -32.94
C PRO A 14 33.34 -17.42 -34.09
N GLY A 15 32.45 -16.43 -34.05
CA GLY A 15 32.31 -15.37 -35.08
C GLY A 15 30.91 -15.21 -35.67
N CYS A 16 29.93 -16.00 -35.27
CA CYS A 16 28.57 -15.85 -35.74
C CYS A 16 27.88 -14.66 -35.07
N LEU A 17 27.63 -13.57 -35.82
CA LEU A 17 26.95 -12.34 -35.35
C LEU A 17 25.59 -12.66 -34.71
N LEU A 18 24.87 -13.67 -35.22
CA LEU A 18 23.59 -14.12 -34.72
C LEU A 18 23.69 -14.71 -33.30
N CYS A 19 24.79 -15.42 -32.99
CA CYS A 19 25.02 -16.01 -31.68
C CYS A 19 25.35 -14.94 -30.65
N GLY A 20 26.12 -13.91 -31.05
CA GLY A 20 26.39 -12.75 -30.19
C GLY A 20 25.14 -11.96 -29.87
N ILE A 21 24.26 -11.73 -30.84
CA ILE A 21 22.97 -11.07 -30.65
C ILE A 21 22.06 -11.90 -29.75
N LEU A 22 21.98 -13.23 -29.94
CA LEU A 22 21.17 -14.12 -29.11
C LEU A 22 21.64 -14.15 -27.65
N LEU A 23 22.96 -14.15 -27.46
CA LEU A 23 23.57 -14.12 -26.12
C LEU A 23 23.29 -12.77 -25.42
N LEU A 24 23.40 -11.65 -26.13
CA LEU A 24 23.05 -10.31 -25.59
C LEU A 24 21.58 -10.22 -25.22
N ILE A 25 20.67 -10.77 -26.02
CA ILE A 25 19.22 -10.81 -25.72
C ILE A 25 18.95 -11.68 -24.48
N LEU A 26 19.64 -12.80 -24.30
CA LEU A 26 19.48 -13.68 -23.13
C LEU A 26 20.01 -13.01 -21.85
N ILE A 27 21.14 -12.31 -21.95
CA ILE A 27 21.71 -11.53 -20.84
C ILE A 27 20.77 -10.38 -20.47
N ASP A 28 20.27 -9.64 -21.44
CA ASP A 28 19.31 -8.53 -21.22
C ASP A 28 18.01 -9.02 -20.55
N LYS A 29 17.44 -10.13 -21.04
CA LYS A 29 16.27 -10.75 -20.39
C LYS A 29 16.53 -11.23 -18.98
N GLY A 30 17.68 -11.86 -18.71
CA GLY A 30 18.07 -12.28 -17.37
C GLY A 30 18.26 -11.10 -16.42
N MET A 31 18.87 -10.03 -16.90
CA MET A 31 19.10 -8.80 -16.13
C MET A 31 17.79 -8.06 -15.82
N ARG A 32 16.86 -8.01 -16.78
CA ARG A 32 15.52 -7.45 -16.57
C ARG A 32 14.71 -8.24 -15.55
N ALA A 33 14.72 -9.58 -15.62
CA ALA A 33 14.04 -10.43 -14.65
C ALA A 33 14.61 -10.26 -13.23
N LEU A 34 15.94 -10.13 -13.09
CA LEU A 34 16.58 -9.87 -11.81
C LEU A 34 16.17 -8.49 -11.26
N LEU A 35 16.17 -7.46 -12.09
CA LEU A 35 15.72 -6.11 -11.73
C LEU A 35 14.26 -6.12 -11.26
N GLU A 36 13.38 -6.82 -11.98
CA GLU A 36 11.97 -6.98 -11.61
C GLU A 36 11.82 -7.59 -10.21
N VAL A 37 12.53 -8.69 -9.92
CA VAL A 37 12.49 -9.33 -8.60
C VAL A 37 12.98 -8.39 -7.50
N ILE A 38 14.09 -7.67 -7.73
CA ILE A 38 14.65 -6.74 -6.74
C ILE A 38 13.69 -5.58 -6.48
N VAL A 39 13.13 -4.98 -7.53
CA VAL A 39 12.18 -3.87 -7.42
C VAL A 39 10.91 -4.33 -6.71
N CYS A 40 10.33 -5.46 -7.10
CA CYS A 40 9.14 -6.02 -6.44
C CYS A 40 9.41 -6.39 -4.97
N PHE A 41 10.62 -6.88 -4.65
CA PHE A 41 10.99 -7.18 -3.27
C PHE A 41 11.05 -5.92 -2.40
N ILE A 42 11.76 -4.87 -2.87
CA ILE A 42 11.90 -3.62 -2.13
C ILE A 42 10.54 -2.90 -2.02
N ALA A 43 9.79 -2.84 -3.11
CA ALA A 43 8.46 -2.25 -3.14
C ALA A 43 7.48 -3.01 -2.22
N GLY A 44 7.47 -4.34 -2.30
CA GLY A 44 6.63 -5.19 -1.46
C GLY A 44 7.01 -5.14 0.01
N MET A 45 8.31 -5.06 0.33
CA MET A 45 8.79 -4.86 1.70
C MET A 45 8.32 -3.52 2.26
N GLY A 46 8.56 -2.42 1.55
CA GLY A 46 8.13 -1.09 1.98
C GLY A 46 6.61 -0.98 2.14
N ALA A 47 5.87 -1.48 1.15
CA ALA A 47 4.41 -1.51 1.17
C ALA A 47 3.87 -2.37 2.32
N GLY A 48 4.39 -3.59 2.49
CA GLY A 48 3.96 -4.49 3.55
C GLY A 48 4.24 -3.94 4.95
N LEU A 49 5.43 -3.37 5.19
CA LEU A 49 5.73 -2.69 6.44
C LEU A 49 4.79 -1.51 6.69
N GLY A 50 4.53 -0.68 5.66
CA GLY A 50 3.59 0.42 5.75
C GLY A 50 2.16 -0.03 6.05
N THR A 51 1.67 -1.08 5.38
CA THR A 51 0.34 -1.66 5.64
C THR A 51 0.26 -2.24 7.04
N GLY A 52 1.22 -3.05 7.45
CA GLY A 52 1.19 -3.74 8.75
C GLY A 52 1.39 -2.84 9.96
N PHE A 53 2.25 -1.81 9.88
CA PHE A 53 2.48 -0.87 10.98
C PHE A 53 1.52 0.32 10.98
N ALA A 54 1.21 0.87 9.82
CA ALA A 54 0.50 2.14 9.68
C ALA A 54 -0.88 2.00 9.03
N GLY A 55 -1.26 0.83 8.57
CA GLY A 55 -2.52 0.65 7.85
C GLY A 55 -2.59 1.49 6.57
N MET A 56 -1.43 1.72 5.92
CA MET A 56 -1.38 2.47 4.67
C MET A 56 -1.59 1.56 3.46
N SER A 57 -2.07 2.13 2.36
CA SER A 57 -2.24 1.39 1.12
C SER A 57 -0.90 1.02 0.47
N ALA A 58 -0.77 -0.22 0.05
CA ALA A 58 0.38 -0.70 -0.71
C ALA A 58 0.58 0.09 -2.02
N ALA A 59 -0.49 0.63 -2.60
CA ALA A 59 -0.43 1.42 -3.81
C ALA A 59 0.45 2.68 -3.67
N ALA A 60 0.56 3.22 -2.46
CA ALA A 60 1.40 4.39 -2.21
C ALA A 60 2.91 4.13 -2.44
N VAL A 61 3.36 2.88 -2.31
CA VAL A 61 4.77 2.51 -2.46
C VAL A 61 4.99 1.72 -3.75
N ILE A 62 4.18 0.70 -4.02
CA ILE A 62 4.38 -0.20 -5.16
C ILE A 62 4.22 0.57 -6.48
N SER A 63 3.16 1.38 -6.63
CA SER A 63 2.90 2.06 -7.91
C SER A 63 4.06 2.95 -8.38
N PRO A 64 4.58 3.89 -7.56
CA PRO A 64 5.69 4.72 -8.01
C PRO A 64 6.98 3.91 -8.27
N MET A 65 7.22 2.85 -7.49
CA MET A 65 8.38 1.98 -7.71
C MET A 65 8.32 1.26 -9.05
N LEU A 66 7.17 0.66 -9.41
CA LEU A 66 6.99 -0.04 -10.69
C LEU A 66 7.05 0.94 -11.88
N ILE A 67 6.46 2.12 -11.74
CA ILE A 67 6.51 3.15 -12.80
C ILE A 67 7.94 3.61 -13.03
N THR A 68 8.67 3.98 -11.96
CA THR A 68 9.98 4.59 -12.09
C THR A 68 11.06 3.59 -12.50
N PHE A 69 11.11 2.41 -11.89
CA PHE A 69 12.21 1.46 -12.10
C PHE A 69 11.95 0.42 -13.19
N LEU A 70 10.68 0.07 -13.44
CA LEU A 70 10.33 -0.89 -14.50
C LEU A 70 9.70 -0.23 -15.73
N GLY A 71 9.46 1.09 -15.70
CA GLY A 71 8.82 1.81 -16.80
C GLY A 71 7.39 1.34 -17.09
N MET A 72 6.71 0.77 -16.08
CA MET A 72 5.38 0.22 -16.23
C MET A 72 4.34 1.34 -16.41
N PRO A 73 3.34 1.16 -17.29
CA PRO A 73 2.22 2.11 -17.38
C PRO A 73 1.54 2.32 -16.04
N ALA A 74 1.30 3.57 -15.66
CA ALA A 74 0.78 3.94 -14.33
C ALA A 74 -0.50 3.19 -13.97
N TYR A 75 -1.40 3.02 -14.93
CA TYR A 75 -2.67 2.33 -14.71
C TYR A 75 -2.49 0.85 -14.34
N GLN A 76 -1.56 0.14 -14.98
CA GLN A 76 -1.22 -1.25 -14.66
C GLN A 76 -0.50 -1.35 -13.30
N ALA A 77 0.46 -0.45 -13.05
CA ALA A 77 1.19 -0.40 -11.78
C ALA A 77 0.25 -0.19 -10.59
N VAL A 78 -0.75 0.69 -10.70
CA VAL A 78 -1.78 0.90 -9.69
C VAL A 78 -2.64 -0.35 -9.49
N GLY A 79 -3.04 -1.03 -10.58
CA GLY A 79 -3.81 -2.28 -10.52
C GLY A 79 -3.07 -3.38 -9.76
N ILE A 80 -1.77 -3.59 -10.06
CA ILE A 80 -0.90 -4.55 -9.36
C ILE A 80 -0.78 -4.20 -7.88
N ALA A 81 -0.57 -2.93 -7.59
CA ALA A 81 -0.40 -2.46 -6.22
C ALA A 81 -1.67 -2.63 -5.37
N LEU A 82 -2.84 -2.30 -5.92
CA LEU A 82 -4.12 -2.51 -5.25
C LEU A 82 -4.41 -4.00 -5.04
N ALA A 83 -4.14 -4.85 -6.02
CA ALA A 83 -4.32 -6.30 -5.86
C ALA A 83 -3.39 -6.88 -4.78
N SER A 84 -2.16 -6.38 -4.69
CA SER A 84 -1.22 -6.75 -3.62
C SER A 84 -1.71 -6.29 -2.25
N ASP A 85 -2.32 -5.11 -2.19
CA ASP A 85 -2.88 -4.54 -0.96
C ASP A 85 -4.06 -5.35 -0.41
N VAL A 86 -4.90 -5.95 -1.27
CA VAL A 86 -6.05 -6.77 -0.83
C VAL A 86 -5.61 -7.86 0.14
N LEU A 87 -4.64 -8.68 -0.25
CA LEU A 87 -4.19 -9.81 0.57
C LEU A 87 -3.38 -9.34 1.78
N ALA A 88 -2.52 -8.34 1.63
CA ALA A 88 -1.73 -7.78 2.70
C ALA A 88 -2.62 -7.14 3.78
N SER A 89 -3.60 -6.34 3.37
CA SER A 89 -4.57 -5.71 4.26
C SER A 89 -5.48 -6.73 4.93
N ALA A 90 -5.94 -7.76 4.21
CA ALA A 90 -6.77 -8.84 4.77
C ALA A 90 -6.01 -9.64 5.84
N ALA A 91 -4.76 -10.05 5.58
CA ALA A 91 -3.93 -10.75 6.53
C ALA A 91 -3.62 -9.90 7.77
N SER A 92 -3.30 -8.63 7.56
CA SER A 92 -3.09 -7.67 8.65
C SER A 92 -4.38 -7.50 9.47
N ALA A 93 -5.53 -7.30 8.83
CA ALA A 93 -6.83 -7.17 9.51
C ALA A 93 -7.16 -8.41 10.33
N TYR A 94 -6.90 -9.61 9.81
CA TYR A 94 -7.08 -10.86 10.55
C TYR A 94 -6.17 -10.89 11.79
N THR A 95 -4.90 -10.53 11.65
CA THR A 95 -3.93 -10.52 12.76
C THR A 95 -4.32 -9.49 13.83
N TYR A 96 -4.74 -8.29 13.45
CA TYR A 96 -5.25 -7.29 14.39
C TYR A 96 -6.58 -7.73 15.03
N GLY A 97 -7.48 -8.33 14.27
CA GLY A 97 -8.75 -8.88 14.75
C GLY A 97 -8.57 -9.98 15.79
N LYS A 98 -7.66 -10.93 15.55
CA LYS A 98 -7.30 -11.99 16.51
C LYS A 98 -6.78 -11.42 17.84
N ASN A 99 -6.10 -10.29 17.80
CA ASN A 99 -5.59 -9.60 18.99
C ASN A 99 -6.61 -8.58 19.59
N LYS A 100 -7.87 -8.60 19.14
CA LYS A 100 -8.95 -7.70 19.59
C LYS A 100 -8.63 -6.21 19.36
N ASN A 101 -7.81 -5.92 18.34
CA ASN A 101 -7.42 -4.58 17.91
C ASN A 101 -8.13 -4.20 16.60
N LEU A 102 -9.44 -4.48 16.51
CA LEU A 102 -10.27 -4.21 15.35
C LEU A 102 -11.67 -3.79 15.82
N ASP A 103 -12.15 -2.64 15.35
CA ASP A 103 -13.54 -2.20 15.54
C ASP A 103 -14.34 -2.48 14.27
N ILE A 104 -14.83 -3.71 14.14
CA ILE A 104 -15.57 -4.16 12.96
C ILE A 104 -16.82 -3.32 12.74
N ARG A 105 -17.56 -2.99 13.80
CA ARG A 105 -18.87 -2.36 13.68
C ARG A 105 -18.77 -0.93 13.13
N ASN A 106 -17.95 -0.09 13.77
CA ASN A 106 -17.73 1.26 13.30
C ASN A 106 -16.93 1.25 12.00
N GLY A 107 -16.04 0.26 11.82
CA GLY A 107 -15.32 0.01 10.57
C GLY A 107 -16.25 -0.26 9.39
N LEU A 108 -17.28 -1.09 9.53
CA LEU A 108 -18.29 -1.34 8.48
C LEU A 108 -19.09 -0.09 8.12
N ILE A 109 -19.51 0.69 9.14
CA ILE A 109 -20.24 1.94 8.91
C ILE A 109 -19.35 2.94 8.16
N MET A 110 -18.12 3.08 8.62
CA MET A 110 -17.13 3.96 7.99
C MET A 110 -16.79 3.50 6.57
N MET A 111 -16.62 2.18 6.36
CA MET A 111 -16.34 1.58 5.06
C MET A 111 -17.45 1.90 4.04
N ALA A 112 -18.71 1.76 4.41
CA ALA A 112 -19.81 2.09 3.52
C ALA A 112 -19.77 3.57 3.08
N ALA A 113 -19.51 4.48 4.01
CA ALA A 113 -19.34 5.90 3.70
C ALA A 113 -18.09 6.17 2.83
N VAL A 114 -16.96 5.50 3.13
CA VAL A 114 -15.72 5.60 2.35
C VAL A 114 -15.95 5.13 0.92
N LEU A 115 -16.55 3.95 0.69
CA LEU A 115 -16.76 3.41 -0.64
C LEU A 115 -17.65 4.32 -1.52
N ILE A 116 -18.73 4.83 -0.96
CA ILE A 116 -19.63 5.75 -1.68
C ILE A 116 -18.91 7.05 -2.07
N MET A 117 -18.18 7.63 -1.12
CA MET A 117 -17.50 8.91 -1.35
C MET A 117 -16.23 8.77 -2.18
N THR A 118 -15.60 7.59 -2.19
CA THR A 118 -14.47 7.30 -3.09
C THR A 118 -14.90 7.38 -4.55
N MET A 119 -16.11 6.93 -4.88
CA MET A 119 -16.64 7.06 -6.25
C MET A 119 -16.80 8.54 -6.63
N ALA A 120 -17.35 9.37 -5.74
CA ALA A 120 -17.50 10.80 -5.98
C ALA A 120 -16.15 11.52 -6.09
N GLY A 121 -15.19 11.18 -5.22
CA GLY A 121 -13.82 11.71 -5.25
C GLY A 121 -13.08 11.34 -6.53
N SER A 122 -13.17 10.08 -6.97
CA SER A 122 -12.56 9.61 -8.22
C SER A 122 -13.15 10.27 -9.46
N TRP A 123 -14.47 10.51 -9.46
CA TRP A 123 -15.10 11.27 -10.54
C TRP A 123 -14.58 12.69 -10.59
N LEU A 124 -14.44 13.38 -9.46
CA LEU A 124 -13.87 14.73 -9.44
C LEU A 124 -12.39 14.72 -9.82
N ALA A 125 -11.64 13.70 -9.40
CA ALA A 125 -10.24 13.52 -9.76
C ALA A 125 -10.03 13.40 -11.27
N SER A 126 -10.92 12.72 -11.98
CA SER A 126 -10.84 12.58 -13.44
C SER A 126 -10.94 13.90 -14.21
N LEU A 127 -11.34 14.96 -13.54
CA LEU A 127 -11.40 16.32 -14.10
C LEU A 127 -10.13 17.15 -13.85
N MET A 128 -9.16 16.61 -13.09
CA MET A 128 -7.95 17.31 -12.66
C MET A 128 -6.68 16.76 -13.34
N PRO A 129 -5.61 17.59 -13.50
CA PRO A 129 -4.32 17.11 -14.01
C PRO A 129 -3.65 16.11 -13.06
N ASP A 130 -3.05 15.04 -13.60
CA ASP A 130 -2.42 13.94 -12.84
C ASP A 130 -1.30 14.36 -11.88
N SER A 131 -0.61 15.47 -12.17
CA SER A 131 0.56 15.93 -11.41
C SER A 131 0.26 16.41 -9.98
N THR A 132 -0.98 16.78 -9.69
CA THR A 132 -1.34 17.40 -8.40
C THR A 132 -1.59 16.36 -7.29
N MET A 133 -1.97 15.16 -7.67
CA MET A 133 -2.45 14.13 -6.72
C MET A 133 -1.32 13.36 -6.03
N GLY A 134 -0.25 13.03 -6.75
CA GLY A 134 0.87 12.26 -6.21
C GLY A 134 1.62 12.99 -5.08
N SER A 135 1.88 14.27 -5.26
CA SER A 135 2.66 15.09 -4.31
C SER A 135 1.99 15.21 -2.94
N PHE A 136 0.66 15.32 -2.88
CA PHE A 136 -0.09 15.41 -1.63
C PHE A 136 0.06 14.14 -0.77
N SER A 137 -0.04 12.97 -1.37
CA SER A 137 0.10 11.68 -0.69
C SER A 137 1.49 11.52 -0.05
N VAL A 138 2.53 11.90 -0.78
CA VAL A 138 3.94 11.82 -0.33
C VAL A 138 4.19 12.73 0.87
N ILE A 139 3.76 13.99 0.78
CA ILE A 139 3.91 14.96 1.86
C ILE A 139 3.16 14.48 3.11
N MET A 140 1.94 13.97 2.97
CA MET A 140 1.14 13.46 4.09
C MET A 140 1.79 12.25 4.76
N THR A 141 2.40 11.35 3.98
CA THR A 141 3.16 10.20 4.53
C THR A 141 4.28 10.67 5.43
N PHE A 142 5.08 11.59 4.93
CA PHE A 142 6.23 12.14 5.66
C PHE A 142 5.79 12.87 6.93
N LEU A 143 4.82 13.78 6.83
CA LEU A 143 4.30 14.55 7.97
C LEU A 143 3.70 13.66 9.05
N LEU A 144 2.98 12.62 8.66
CA LEU A 144 2.39 11.66 9.61
C LEU A 144 3.49 10.86 10.32
N GLY A 145 4.54 10.47 9.62
CA GLY A 145 5.72 9.83 10.21
C GLY A 145 6.39 10.72 11.26
N VAL A 146 6.64 11.97 10.92
CA VAL A 146 7.18 12.97 11.87
C VAL A 146 6.26 13.15 13.06
N LYS A 147 4.95 13.24 12.86
CA LYS A 147 3.96 13.34 13.94
C LYS A 147 4.05 12.18 14.93
N PHE A 148 4.14 10.94 14.46
CA PHE A 148 4.21 9.78 15.36
C PHE A 148 5.52 9.69 16.15
N ILE A 149 6.60 10.25 15.61
CA ILE A 149 7.86 10.37 16.36
C ILE A 149 7.78 11.48 17.40
N ALA A 150 7.30 12.67 17.00
CA ALA A 150 7.27 13.87 17.85
C ALA A 150 6.15 13.85 18.89
N SER A 151 4.96 13.34 18.51
CA SER A 151 3.76 13.33 19.36
C SER A 151 3.09 11.95 19.29
N PRO A 152 3.61 10.95 20.02
CA PRO A 152 3.08 9.59 20.01
C PRO A 152 1.62 9.54 20.46
N VAL A 153 0.85 8.68 19.80
CA VAL A 153 -0.55 8.42 20.19
C VAL A 153 -0.57 7.52 21.41
N MET A 154 -1.04 8.06 22.54
CA MET A 154 -1.09 7.37 23.84
C MET A 154 -2.53 7.05 24.29
N THR A 155 -3.50 7.14 23.37
CA THR A 155 -4.89 6.79 23.66
C THR A 155 -5.00 5.30 24.01
N THR A 156 -5.71 4.98 25.09
CA THR A 156 -5.98 3.61 25.54
C THR A 156 -7.39 3.17 25.13
N LYS A 157 -7.62 1.86 25.10
CA LYS A 157 -8.97 1.30 24.82
C LYS A 157 -10.03 1.78 25.82
N GLU A 158 -9.65 2.03 27.07
CA GLU A 158 -10.54 2.56 28.10
C GLU A 158 -11.03 3.96 27.77
N LEU A 159 -10.12 4.83 27.34
CA LEU A 159 -10.47 6.19 26.89
C LEU A 159 -11.36 6.16 25.63
N MET A 160 -11.09 5.23 24.72
CA MET A 160 -11.97 5.00 23.57
C MET A 160 -13.42 4.64 23.98
N ASN A 161 -13.57 3.78 24.98
CA ASN A 161 -14.88 3.28 25.39
C ASN A 161 -15.74 4.32 26.13
N GLY A 162 -15.16 5.44 26.56
CA GLY A 162 -15.87 6.54 27.22
C GLY A 162 -16.80 7.36 26.31
N VAL A 163 -16.67 7.20 24.98
CA VAL A 163 -17.49 7.96 24.02
C VAL A 163 -18.81 7.25 23.75
N SER A 164 -19.93 8.00 23.80
CA SER A 164 -21.27 7.48 23.52
C SER A 164 -21.33 6.84 22.12
N ARG A 165 -21.99 5.68 22.02
CA ARG A 165 -22.13 4.90 20.79
C ARG A 165 -22.72 5.70 19.61
N LYS A 166 -23.73 6.55 19.87
CA LYS A 166 -24.34 7.39 18.84
C LYS A 166 -23.37 8.42 18.28
N VAL A 167 -22.58 9.06 19.17
CA VAL A 167 -21.56 10.03 18.78
C VAL A 167 -20.48 9.37 17.95
N ARG A 168 -19.98 8.19 18.36
CA ARG A 168 -18.98 7.44 17.60
C ARG A 168 -19.47 7.03 16.21
N MET A 169 -20.71 6.56 16.12
CA MET A 169 -21.32 6.20 14.83
C MET A 169 -21.41 7.43 13.89
N LEU A 170 -21.87 8.55 14.39
CA LEU A 170 -21.96 9.80 13.61
C LEU A 170 -20.56 10.27 13.16
N GLN A 171 -19.59 10.26 14.08
CA GLN A 171 -18.19 10.57 13.75
C GLN A 171 -17.62 9.62 12.69
N SER A 172 -17.88 8.32 12.79
CA SER A 172 -17.43 7.33 11.78
C SER A 172 -18.01 7.61 10.40
N VAL A 173 -19.31 8.02 10.31
CA VAL A 173 -19.93 8.38 9.04
C VAL A 173 -19.30 9.66 8.47
N VAL A 174 -19.22 10.73 9.27
CA VAL A 174 -18.67 12.01 8.82
C VAL A 174 -17.20 11.86 8.42
N CYS A 175 -16.41 11.19 9.23
CA CYS A 175 -15.01 10.93 8.91
C CYS A 175 -14.87 10.00 7.69
N GLY A 176 -15.74 9.00 7.55
CA GLY A 176 -15.78 8.13 6.37
C GLY A 176 -16.08 8.90 5.08
N ILE A 177 -16.97 9.87 5.12
CA ILE A 177 -17.26 10.77 3.99
C ILE A 177 -16.01 11.56 3.60
N VAL A 178 -15.34 12.19 4.56
CA VAL A 178 -14.11 12.98 4.32
C VAL A 178 -12.99 12.10 3.79
N ILE A 179 -12.72 10.95 4.44
CA ILE A 179 -11.69 10.01 4.02
C ILE A 179 -11.99 9.48 2.62
N GLY A 180 -13.22 9.03 2.37
CA GLY A 180 -13.61 8.48 1.09
C GLY A 180 -13.43 9.48 -0.04
N PHE A 181 -13.83 10.73 0.17
CA PHE A 181 -13.62 11.79 -0.79
C PHE A 181 -12.13 12.01 -1.08
N ILE A 182 -11.29 12.13 -0.05
CA ILE A 182 -9.83 12.28 -0.19
C ILE A 182 -9.21 11.05 -0.84
N CYS A 183 -9.62 9.83 -0.45
CA CYS A 183 -9.14 8.59 -1.06
C CYS A 183 -9.43 8.52 -2.55
N GLY A 184 -10.65 8.86 -2.94
CA GLY A 184 -11.05 8.88 -4.34
C GLY A 184 -10.36 9.98 -5.14
N PHE A 185 -10.15 11.14 -4.52
CA PHE A 185 -9.54 12.29 -5.16
C PHE A 185 -8.01 12.13 -5.32
N VAL A 186 -7.32 11.66 -4.28
CA VAL A 186 -5.84 11.53 -4.25
C VAL A 186 -5.37 10.15 -4.72
N GLY A 187 -6.24 9.16 -4.72
CA GLY A 187 -5.88 7.78 -5.06
C GLY A 187 -5.19 7.06 -3.90
N ALA A 188 -3.90 6.76 -4.03
CA ALA A 188 -3.13 5.91 -3.11
C ALA A 188 -2.98 6.44 -1.66
N GLY A 189 -3.37 7.68 -1.37
CA GLY A 189 -3.18 8.33 -0.04
C GLY A 189 -4.16 7.94 1.06
N GLY A 190 -5.19 7.19 0.74
CA GLY A 190 -6.33 6.96 1.64
C GLY A 190 -6.02 6.30 2.97
N GLY A 191 -5.17 5.29 2.99
CA GLY A 191 -4.86 4.55 4.22
C GLY A 191 -4.22 5.41 5.31
N MET A 192 -3.32 6.32 4.92
CA MET A 192 -2.65 7.21 5.87
C MET A 192 -3.57 8.28 6.43
N MET A 193 -4.42 8.84 5.57
CA MET A 193 -5.45 9.78 6.02
C MET A 193 -6.43 9.11 6.98
N MET A 194 -6.75 7.84 6.72
CA MET A 194 -7.59 7.03 7.60
C MET A 194 -6.93 6.87 8.98
N LEU A 195 -5.64 6.50 9.03
CA LEU A 195 -4.92 6.39 10.29
C LEU A 195 -4.88 7.73 11.05
N LEU A 196 -4.59 8.83 10.36
CA LEU A 196 -4.60 10.17 10.94
C LEU A 196 -5.96 10.51 11.56
N ILE A 197 -7.05 10.29 10.84
CA ILE A 197 -8.40 10.60 11.29
C ILE A 197 -8.82 9.67 12.44
N LEU A 198 -8.58 8.37 12.33
CA LEU A 198 -8.89 7.42 13.40
C LEU A 198 -8.17 7.76 14.70
N THR A 199 -6.89 8.15 14.63
CA THR A 199 -6.11 8.45 15.83
C THR A 199 -6.34 9.87 16.36
N SER A 200 -6.43 10.88 15.50
CA SER A 200 -6.43 12.29 15.89
C SER A 200 -7.84 12.87 16.07
N VAL A 201 -8.81 12.41 15.31
CA VAL A 201 -10.20 12.92 15.34
C VAL A 201 -11.10 11.98 16.14
N LEU A 202 -11.04 10.68 15.85
CA LEU A 202 -11.86 9.68 16.52
C LEU A 202 -11.25 9.17 17.83
N GLY A 203 -10.00 9.54 18.14
CA GLY A 203 -9.32 9.20 19.38
C GLY A 203 -9.08 7.69 19.57
N TYR A 204 -8.95 6.93 18.48
CA TYR A 204 -8.65 5.51 18.57
C TYR A 204 -7.23 5.26 19.09
N GLU A 205 -7.07 4.20 19.89
CA GLU A 205 -5.75 3.63 20.16
C GLU A 205 -5.08 3.24 18.84
N LEU A 206 -3.75 3.44 18.74
CA LEU A 206 -3.02 3.23 17.50
C LEU A 206 -3.22 1.82 16.91
N LYS A 207 -3.18 0.77 17.73
CA LYS A 207 -3.37 -0.62 17.26
C LYS A 207 -4.77 -0.83 16.67
N THR A 208 -5.79 -0.29 17.34
CA THR A 208 -7.18 -0.40 16.88
C THR A 208 -7.41 0.45 15.62
N ALA A 209 -6.77 1.61 15.53
CA ALA A 209 -6.81 2.46 14.35
C ALA A 209 -6.20 1.74 13.13
N VAL A 210 -5.01 1.15 13.28
CA VAL A 210 -4.36 0.38 12.21
C VAL A 210 -5.22 -0.82 11.81
N GLY A 211 -5.69 -1.62 12.78
CA GLY A 211 -6.53 -2.79 12.49
C GLY A 211 -7.81 -2.41 11.74
N THR A 212 -8.48 -1.34 12.15
CA THR A 212 -9.70 -0.84 11.49
C THR A 212 -9.39 -0.27 10.10
N SER A 213 -8.26 0.43 9.94
CA SER A 213 -7.81 0.95 8.66
C SER A 213 -7.57 -0.17 7.65
N VAL A 214 -6.76 -1.19 7.98
CA VAL A 214 -6.48 -2.30 7.06
C VAL A 214 -7.74 -3.12 6.74
N PHE A 215 -8.68 -3.22 7.67
CA PHE A 215 -9.96 -3.85 7.41
C PHE A 215 -10.75 -3.11 6.32
N ILE A 216 -10.87 -1.80 6.42
CA ILE A 216 -11.54 -0.98 5.40
C ILE A 216 -10.75 -1.03 4.07
N MET A 217 -9.42 -0.95 4.14
CA MET A 217 -8.53 -1.02 2.98
C MET A 217 -8.67 -2.31 2.19
N THR A 218 -8.93 -3.45 2.82
CA THR A 218 -9.17 -4.72 2.14
C THR A 218 -10.27 -4.60 1.08
N PHE A 219 -11.38 -3.97 1.44
CA PHE A 219 -12.53 -3.82 0.54
C PHE A 219 -12.33 -2.70 -0.49
N THR A 220 -11.73 -1.59 -0.09
CA THR A 220 -11.44 -0.49 -1.02
C THR A 220 -10.40 -0.88 -2.06
N ALA A 221 -9.34 -1.58 -1.65
CA ALA A 221 -8.32 -2.10 -2.56
C ALA A 221 -8.89 -3.17 -3.51
N PHE A 222 -9.75 -4.06 -3.01
CA PHE A 222 -10.42 -5.06 -3.85
C PHE A 222 -11.27 -4.40 -4.94
N THR A 223 -12.11 -3.44 -4.55
CA THR A 223 -12.95 -2.70 -5.52
C THR A 223 -12.09 -1.96 -6.55
N GLY A 224 -11.01 -1.33 -6.10
CA GLY A 224 -10.06 -0.65 -6.96
C GLY A 224 -9.34 -1.60 -7.93
N ALA A 225 -8.80 -2.73 -7.44
CA ALA A 225 -8.12 -3.71 -8.26
C ALA A 225 -9.03 -4.29 -9.36
N VAL A 226 -10.26 -4.68 -8.99
CA VAL A 226 -11.25 -5.18 -9.96
C VAL A 226 -11.54 -4.14 -11.03
N SER A 227 -11.73 -2.86 -10.65
CA SER A 227 -11.98 -1.78 -11.59
C SER A 227 -10.79 -1.58 -12.55
N HIS A 228 -9.56 -1.59 -12.04
CA HIS A 228 -8.36 -1.43 -12.85
C HIS A 228 -8.17 -2.58 -13.84
N PHE A 229 -8.40 -3.82 -13.42
CA PHE A 229 -8.26 -4.99 -14.31
C PHE A 229 -9.39 -5.08 -15.33
N ALA A 230 -10.61 -4.67 -14.96
CA ALA A 230 -11.75 -4.65 -15.89
C ALA A 230 -11.56 -3.63 -17.03
N ILE A 231 -10.92 -2.49 -16.75
CA ILE A 231 -10.71 -1.41 -17.72
C ILE A 231 -9.36 -1.54 -18.45
N GLY A 232 -8.28 -1.84 -17.71
CA GLY A 232 -6.90 -1.83 -18.20
C GLY A 232 -6.40 -3.18 -18.73
N GLY A 233 -7.19 -4.24 -18.65
CA GLY A 233 -6.77 -5.60 -19.00
C GLY A 233 -5.91 -6.27 -17.93
N LEU A 234 -5.49 -7.50 -18.21
CA LEU A 234 -4.67 -8.27 -17.27
C LEU A 234 -3.25 -7.70 -17.19
N PRO A 235 -2.73 -7.50 -15.96
CA PRO A 235 -1.37 -7.01 -15.75
C PRO A 235 -0.32 -8.10 -16.03
N ASP A 236 0.96 -7.73 -15.96
CA ASP A 236 2.05 -8.70 -15.91
C ASP A 236 1.89 -9.60 -14.69
N ILE A 237 1.64 -10.89 -14.94
CA ILE A 237 1.34 -11.88 -13.90
C ILE A 237 2.57 -12.15 -13.03
N SER A 238 3.80 -12.07 -13.57
CA SER A 238 5.04 -12.29 -12.81
C SER A 238 5.19 -11.20 -11.77
N CYS A 239 5.12 -9.95 -12.20
CA CYS A 239 5.24 -8.78 -11.34
C CYS A 239 4.12 -8.75 -10.28
N LEU A 240 2.87 -9.05 -10.68
CA LEU A 240 1.74 -9.16 -9.78
C LEU A 240 1.98 -10.21 -8.68
N ALA A 241 2.39 -11.42 -9.05
CA ALA A 241 2.64 -12.50 -8.11
C ALA A 241 3.77 -12.16 -7.13
N LEU A 242 4.88 -11.61 -7.62
CA LEU A 242 6.00 -11.18 -6.77
C LEU A 242 5.57 -10.08 -5.78
N CYS A 243 4.87 -9.05 -6.25
CA CYS A 243 4.37 -7.98 -5.40
C CYS A 243 3.42 -8.50 -4.33
N ILE A 244 2.47 -9.39 -4.69
CA ILE A 244 1.54 -10.00 -3.73
C ILE A 244 2.31 -10.77 -2.65
N ILE A 245 3.23 -11.65 -3.04
CA ILE A 245 3.97 -12.51 -2.11
C ILE A 245 4.80 -11.68 -1.15
N PHE A 246 5.60 -10.75 -1.66
CA PHE A 246 6.48 -9.94 -0.82
C PHE A 246 5.69 -9.00 0.09
N THR A 247 4.65 -8.34 -0.43
CA THR A 247 3.81 -7.46 0.39
C THR A 247 3.10 -8.22 1.50
N LEU A 248 2.55 -9.39 1.19
CA LEU A 248 1.85 -10.24 2.17
C LEU A 248 2.77 -10.69 3.31
N ILE A 249 3.98 -11.18 2.97
CA ILE A 249 4.96 -11.65 3.97
C ILE A 249 5.33 -10.51 4.92
N TRP A 250 5.70 -9.36 4.40
CA TRP A 250 6.14 -8.22 5.21
C TRP A 250 4.99 -7.57 5.99
N ALA A 251 3.78 -7.53 5.43
CA ALA A 251 2.59 -7.05 6.14
C ALA A 251 2.24 -7.93 7.34
N GLU A 252 2.31 -9.24 7.17
CA GLU A 252 2.04 -10.18 8.27
C GLU A 252 3.13 -10.10 9.37
N ILE A 253 4.40 -10.00 9.01
CA ILE A 253 5.49 -9.79 9.96
C ILE A 253 5.27 -8.49 10.74
N ALA A 254 4.99 -7.39 10.04
CA ALA A 254 4.75 -6.09 10.63
C ALA A 254 3.52 -6.09 11.56
N ALA A 255 2.39 -6.67 11.12
CA ALA A 255 1.17 -6.75 11.92
C ALA A 255 1.36 -7.58 13.20
N ARG A 256 2.08 -8.71 13.12
CA ARG A 256 2.40 -9.53 14.30
C ARG A 256 3.28 -8.78 15.29
N PHE A 257 4.30 -8.10 14.81
CA PHE A 257 5.18 -7.28 15.65
C PHE A 257 4.39 -6.13 16.29
N ALA A 258 3.62 -5.39 15.51
CA ALA A 258 2.83 -4.25 15.97
C ALA A 258 1.87 -4.61 17.11
N ASN A 259 1.22 -5.77 17.01
CA ASN A 259 0.28 -6.22 18.04
C ASN A 259 0.98 -6.60 19.36
N LYS A 260 2.24 -7.03 19.32
CA LYS A 260 3.03 -7.38 20.52
C LYS A 260 3.79 -6.18 21.11
N ALA A 261 4.10 -5.19 20.30
CA ALA A 261 4.90 -4.04 20.70
C ALA A 261 4.19 -3.16 21.75
N ALA A 262 4.99 -2.54 22.63
CA ALA A 262 4.49 -1.50 23.52
C ALA A 262 4.04 -0.26 22.72
N PRO A 263 3.06 0.53 23.22
CA PRO A 263 2.53 1.69 22.48
C PRO A 263 3.61 2.68 22.03
N ILE A 264 4.58 2.99 22.89
CA ILE A 264 5.69 3.89 22.54
C ILE A 264 6.56 3.34 21.42
N THR A 265 6.92 2.04 21.51
CA THR A 265 7.73 1.36 20.50
C THR A 265 6.99 1.33 19.17
N LEU A 266 5.69 1.01 19.20
CA LEU A 266 4.86 0.98 17.99
C LEU A 266 4.81 2.36 17.33
N ASN A 267 4.56 3.44 18.09
CA ASN A 267 4.56 4.81 17.55
C ASN A 267 5.90 5.15 16.88
N ARG A 268 7.02 4.85 17.53
CA ARG A 268 8.36 5.12 16.98
C ARG A 268 8.65 4.33 15.72
N VAL A 269 8.39 3.02 15.73
CA VAL A 269 8.61 2.16 14.56
C VAL A 269 7.72 2.60 13.39
N THR A 270 6.43 2.83 13.65
CA THR A 270 5.49 3.35 12.63
C THR A 270 5.98 4.68 12.07
N GLY A 271 6.39 5.60 12.95
CA GLY A 271 6.91 6.91 12.55
C GLY A 271 8.17 6.81 11.69
N VAL A 272 9.15 5.98 12.09
CA VAL A 272 10.39 5.77 11.32
C VAL A 272 10.08 5.16 9.95
N VAL A 273 9.22 4.12 9.89
CA VAL A 273 8.82 3.49 8.63
C VAL A 273 8.18 4.53 7.70
N LEU A 274 7.25 5.35 8.20
CA LEU A 274 6.58 6.37 7.40
C LEU A 274 7.53 7.48 6.93
N VAL A 275 8.48 7.91 7.77
CA VAL A 275 9.49 8.91 7.37
C VAL A 275 10.39 8.34 6.27
N VAL A 276 10.89 7.12 6.44
CA VAL A 276 11.75 6.47 5.44
C VAL A 276 10.99 6.29 4.11
N LEU A 277 9.74 5.79 4.17
CA LEU A 277 8.90 5.66 2.98
C LEU A 277 8.63 7.01 2.33
N GLY A 278 8.30 8.03 3.11
CA GLY A 278 8.10 9.40 2.62
C GLY A 278 9.34 9.95 1.91
N LEU A 279 10.54 9.76 2.48
CA LEU A 279 11.80 10.18 1.87
C LEU A 279 12.10 9.43 0.57
N VAL A 280 11.89 8.11 0.55
CA VAL A 280 12.05 7.29 -0.66
C VAL A 280 11.11 7.77 -1.76
N MET A 281 9.84 8.03 -1.41
CA MET A 281 8.85 8.52 -2.37
C MET A 281 9.17 9.93 -2.88
N ILE A 282 9.68 10.83 -2.03
CA ILE A 282 10.17 12.16 -2.44
C ILE A 282 11.34 11.98 -3.41
N GLY A 283 12.30 11.12 -3.08
CA GLY A 283 13.44 10.82 -3.96
C GLY A 283 13.00 10.31 -5.33
N VAL A 284 12.08 9.33 -5.37
CA VAL A 284 11.53 8.76 -6.61
C VAL A 284 10.75 9.79 -7.45
N ASN A 285 10.07 10.77 -6.81
CA ASN A 285 9.33 11.81 -7.54
C ASN A 285 10.22 12.99 -8.02
N LEU A 286 11.44 13.12 -7.49
CA LEU A 286 12.38 14.19 -7.89
C LEU A 286 13.28 13.78 -9.07
N PHE A 287 13.41 12.48 -9.35
CA PHE A 287 14.19 11.90 -10.44
C PHE A 287 13.28 11.27 -11.49
#